data_3aaa6b4e1cd93398d49c1cf7c41d9515
#
_entry.id   3aaa6b4e1cd93398d49c1cf7c41d9515
#
_cell.length_a   1.000
_cell.length_b   1.000
_cell.length_c   1.000
_cell.angle_alpha   90.00
_cell.angle_beta   90.00
_cell.angle_gamma   90.00
#
_symmetry.space_group_name_H-M   'P 1'
#
loop_
_entity.id
_entity.type
_entity.pdbx_description
1 polymer ?
#
loop_
_entity_poly.entity_id
_entity_poly.type
_entity_poly.pdbx_seq_one_letter_code
_entity_poly.pdbx_strand_id
1 'polypeptide(L)'
;MKKTFILFIALFMVSCSGEIYEDELRVGEDNLAYVGDTDKLYSGDVLDKYGEKMGTYKKGIKDGAWTEIDYKNGTRRKANYIKGTPEGEQITYVFPGPMDNNKRLEYINYENGKPVGTWTQWSRDNENRLRKTGEIIFEEGAGRWREWDPNTLVVVRAGDYENWERSGLWKSWDPQEVLVSEGEYVEGNKVGKWTWYKEGEDKGWEENYNNGVLHGKFNNLSPYAKIRGVGSFSEGVKTGEWEEYYSSADGSLERSQSGAYQFGKKVGIWSLYCLLYTSPSPRDEALAR
;
A
#
# COMPACT_ATOMS: atom_id res chain seq x y z
N MET A 1 -34.32 -22.51 51.88
CA MET A 1 -34.32 -22.47 50.42
C MET A 1 -32.87 -22.36 49.93
N LYS A 2 -32.26 -23.48 49.53
CA LYS A 2 -30.89 -23.52 49.05
C LYS A 2 -30.94 -23.25 47.55
N LYS A 3 -30.32 -22.16 47.09
CA LYS A 3 -30.13 -21.88 45.65
C LYS A 3 -28.91 -22.69 45.14
N THR A 4 -29.18 -23.70 44.34
CA THR A 4 -28.16 -24.49 43.67
C THR A 4 -27.66 -23.65 42.47
N PHE A 5 -26.41 -23.20 42.53
CA PHE A 5 -25.70 -22.63 41.39
C PHE A 5 -25.25 -23.79 40.49
N ILE A 6 -25.84 -23.90 39.32
CA ILE A 6 -25.36 -24.83 38.31
C ILE A 6 -24.23 -24.08 37.57
N LEU A 7 -23.00 -24.47 37.87
CA LEU A 7 -21.80 -24.06 37.15
C LEU A 7 -21.79 -24.81 35.77
N PHE A 8 -22.10 -24.11 34.70
CA PHE A 8 -21.85 -24.63 33.36
C PHE A 8 -20.34 -24.63 33.14
N ILE A 9 -19.70 -25.76 33.40
CA ILE A 9 -18.36 -26.05 32.91
C ILE A 9 -18.54 -26.38 31.43
N ALA A 10 -18.24 -25.41 30.56
CA ALA A 10 -18.04 -25.70 29.14
C ALA A 10 -16.82 -26.62 29.05
N LEU A 11 -17.08 -27.93 28.89
CA LEU A 11 -16.04 -28.88 28.54
C LEU A 11 -15.58 -28.54 27.14
N PHE A 12 -14.46 -27.84 26.98
CA PHE A 12 -13.73 -27.80 25.74
C PHE A 12 -13.30 -29.23 25.43
N MET A 13 -14.07 -29.89 24.60
CA MET A 13 -13.64 -31.11 23.95
C MET A 13 -12.56 -30.70 22.96
N VAL A 14 -11.29 -30.71 23.39
CA VAL A 14 -10.15 -30.70 22.46
C VAL A 14 -10.34 -31.94 21.61
N SER A 15 -10.85 -31.72 20.38
CA SER A 15 -10.93 -32.75 19.37
C SER A 15 -9.54 -33.37 19.22
N CYS A 16 -9.44 -34.69 19.31
CA CYS A 16 -8.22 -35.46 19.09
C CYS A 16 -7.74 -35.41 17.63
N SER A 17 -8.40 -34.63 16.75
CA SER A 17 -8.11 -34.54 15.33
C SER A 17 -6.96 -33.56 14.99
N GLY A 18 -6.53 -32.72 15.90
CA GLY A 18 -5.50 -31.70 15.61
C GLY A 18 -5.95 -30.62 14.63
N GLU A 19 -7.25 -30.39 14.51
CA GLU A 19 -7.86 -29.36 13.67
C GLU A 19 -8.38 -28.22 14.50
N ILE A 20 -8.24 -26.97 13.99
CA ILE A 20 -8.73 -25.75 14.65
C ILE A 20 -9.23 -24.78 13.59
N TYR A 21 -10.22 -23.95 13.91
CA TYR A 21 -10.67 -22.88 13.02
C TYR A 21 -9.72 -21.68 13.09
N GLU A 22 -9.59 -20.96 11.97
CA GLU A 22 -8.68 -19.81 11.86
C GLU A 22 -8.93 -18.73 12.92
N ASP A 23 -10.19 -18.47 13.28
CA ASP A 23 -10.61 -17.47 14.26
C ASP A 23 -10.30 -17.87 15.72
N GLU A 24 -9.95 -19.14 15.97
CA GLU A 24 -9.49 -19.64 17.27
C GLU A 24 -7.96 -19.54 17.43
N LEU A 25 -7.25 -19.06 16.39
CA LEU A 25 -5.80 -18.86 16.39
C LEU A 25 -5.44 -17.39 16.55
N ARG A 26 -4.38 -17.12 17.27
CA ARG A 26 -3.69 -15.82 17.30
C ARG A 26 -2.33 -15.95 16.64
N VAL A 27 -2.05 -15.10 15.66
CA VAL A 27 -0.70 -14.96 15.11
C VAL A 27 -0.01 -13.82 15.86
N GLY A 28 1.10 -14.11 16.52
CA GLY A 28 1.89 -13.13 17.28
C GLY A 28 2.73 -12.21 16.38
N GLU A 29 3.35 -11.20 16.99
CA GLU A 29 4.31 -10.30 16.33
C GLU A 29 5.56 -11.04 15.82
N ASP A 30 5.85 -12.20 16.39
CA ASP A 30 6.90 -13.14 15.97
C ASP A 30 6.50 -14.00 14.76
N ASN A 31 5.31 -13.77 14.18
CA ASN A 31 4.70 -14.56 13.11
C ASN A 31 4.43 -16.03 13.46
N LEU A 32 4.38 -16.39 14.75
CA LEU A 32 4.01 -17.73 15.20
C LEU A 32 2.52 -17.82 15.53
N ALA A 33 1.91 -18.97 15.27
CA ALA A 33 0.52 -19.25 15.58
C ALA A 33 0.37 -19.88 16.96
N TYR A 34 -0.51 -19.30 17.76
CA TYR A 34 -0.84 -19.70 19.13
C TYR A 34 -2.31 -20.11 19.24
N VAL A 35 -2.62 -20.99 20.19
CA VAL A 35 -4.00 -21.39 20.48
C VAL A 35 -4.69 -20.29 21.30
N GLY A 36 -5.64 -19.59 20.70
CA GLY A 36 -6.39 -18.52 21.35
C GLY A 36 -5.47 -17.48 22.02
N ASP A 37 -5.82 -17.05 23.23
CA ASP A 37 -5.04 -16.09 24.02
C ASP A 37 -3.93 -16.74 24.87
N THR A 38 -3.55 -17.96 24.55
CA THR A 38 -2.49 -18.69 25.28
C THR A 38 -1.11 -18.48 24.65
N ASP A 39 -0.04 -18.85 25.37
CA ASP A 39 1.33 -18.90 24.85
C ASP A 39 1.69 -20.28 24.26
N LYS A 40 0.69 -21.14 24.04
CA LYS A 40 0.89 -22.47 23.48
C LYS A 40 0.92 -22.40 21.96
N LEU A 41 2.09 -22.71 21.37
CA LEU A 41 2.27 -22.84 19.92
C LEU A 41 1.35 -23.94 19.36
N TYR A 42 0.65 -23.62 18.31
CA TYR A 42 -0.24 -24.56 17.65
C TYR A 42 0.53 -25.51 16.72
N SER A 43 0.07 -26.76 16.68
CA SER A 43 0.50 -27.75 15.68
C SER A 43 -0.72 -28.56 15.27
N GLY A 44 -1.06 -28.52 14.00
CA GLY A 44 -2.25 -29.17 13.44
C GLY A 44 -2.75 -28.47 12.19
N ASP A 45 -3.88 -28.93 11.71
CA ASP A 45 -4.55 -28.41 10.53
C ASP A 45 -5.44 -27.22 10.88
N VAL A 46 -5.42 -26.19 10.02
CA VAL A 46 -6.27 -25.00 10.17
C VAL A 46 -7.40 -25.09 9.15
N LEU A 47 -8.61 -24.84 9.63
CA LEU A 47 -9.82 -24.79 8.82
C LEU A 47 -10.29 -23.34 8.69
N ASP A 48 -10.87 -23.01 7.54
CA ASP A 48 -11.60 -21.77 7.35
C ASP A 48 -12.97 -21.81 8.05
N LYS A 49 -13.70 -20.71 8.03
CA LYS A 49 -15.05 -20.60 8.62
C LYS A 49 -16.11 -21.53 8.03
N TYR A 50 -15.81 -22.21 6.93
CA TYR A 50 -16.68 -23.19 6.28
C TYR A 50 -16.20 -24.63 6.52
N GLY A 51 -15.12 -24.84 7.25
CA GLY A 51 -14.54 -26.14 7.56
C GLY A 51 -13.63 -26.69 6.45
N GLU A 52 -13.22 -25.85 5.49
CA GLU A 52 -12.25 -26.26 4.47
C GLU A 52 -10.83 -26.06 4.99
N LYS A 53 -9.95 -27.04 4.75
CA LYS A 53 -8.56 -26.98 5.18
C LYS A 53 -7.81 -25.87 4.47
N MET A 54 -7.26 -24.95 5.25
CA MET A 54 -6.38 -23.87 4.78
C MET A 54 -4.92 -24.31 4.69
N GLY A 55 -4.44 -25.05 5.68
CA GLY A 55 -3.04 -25.48 5.75
C GLY A 55 -2.71 -26.16 7.06
N THR A 56 -1.42 -26.30 7.35
CA THR A 56 -0.94 -26.96 8.56
C THR A 56 0.13 -26.11 9.24
N TYR A 57 0.05 -25.95 10.56
CA TYR A 57 1.12 -25.42 11.38
C TYR A 57 1.92 -26.55 12.04
N LYS A 58 3.23 -26.34 12.16
CA LYS A 58 4.14 -27.15 12.99
C LYS A 58 4.83 -26.26 14.00
N LYS A 59 4.51 -26.39 15.28
CA LYS A 59 5.04 -25.52 16.35
C LYS A 59 4.88 -24.03 16.03
N GLY A 60 3.67 -23.63 15.65
CA GLY A 60 3.34 -22.25 15.32
C GLY A 60 3.81 -21.79 13.92
N ILE A 61 4.51 -22.61 13.15
CA ILE A 61 5.12 -22.24 11.87
C ILE A 61 4.35 -22.89 10.72
N LYS A 62 4.00 -22.14 9.67
CA LYS A 62 3.38 -22.69 8.45
C LYS A 62 4.29 -23.74 7.80
N ASP A 63 3.70 -24.89 7.43
CA ASP A 63 4.42 -25.96 6.76
C ASP A 63 3.53 -26.65 5.73
N GLY A 64 4.09 -26.94 4.53
CA GLY A 64 3.38 -27.56 3.42
C GLY A 64 2.48 -26.58 2.65
N ALA A 65 1.48 -27.16 1.98
CA ALA A 65 0.55 -26.42 1.13
C ALA A 65 -0.45 -25.60 1.96
N TRP A 66 -0.67 -24.34 1.52
CA TRP A 66 -1.61 -23.40 2.12
C TRP A 66 -2.56 -22.84 1.07
N THR A 67 -3.83 -22.65 1.47
CA THR A 67 -4.83 -21.89 0.74
C THR A 67 -5.37 -20.82 1.66
N GLU A 68 -5.09 -19.56 1.35
CA GLU A 68 -5.54 -18.39 2.12
C GLU A 68 -6.67 -17.69 1.34
N ILE A 69 -7.74 -17.29 2.03
CA ILE A 69 -8.90 -16.64 1.40
C ILE A 69 -9.10 -15.28 2.02
N ASP A 70 -9.00 -14.24 1.20
CA ASP A 70 -9.37 -12.88 1.59
C ASP A 70 -10.79 -12.59 1.10
N TYR A 71 -11.75 -12.76 1.99
CA TYR A 71 -13.17 -12.52 1.71
C TYR A 71 -13.48 -11.05 1.46
N LYS A 72 -12.69 -10.13 2.00
CA LYS A 72 -12.88 -8.69 1.83
C LYS A 72 -12.49 -8.23 0.43
N ASN A 73 -11.36 -8.72 -0.07
CA ASN A 73 -10.82 -8.36 -1.37
C ASN A 73 -11.22 -9.35 -2.47
N GLY A 74 -11.95 -10.42 -2.13
CA GLY A 74 -12.40 -11.42 -3.09
C GLY A 74 -11.25 -12.16 -3.75
N THR A 75 -10.23 -12.56 -2.99
CA THR A 75 -9.06 -13.28 -3.50
C THR A 75 -8.80 -14.58 -2.76
N ARG A 76 -8.21 -15.54 -3.47
CA ARG A 76 -7.72 -16.81 -2.93
C ARG A 76 -6.29 -17.00 -3.36
N ARG A 77 -5.38 -17.22 -2.40
CA ARG A 77 -3.96 -17.44 -2.64
C ARG A 77 -3.59 -18.88 -2.29
N LYS A 78 -2.92 -19.56 -3.22
CA LYS A 78 -2.23 -20.83 -2.97
C LYS A 78 -0.73 -20.56 -2.83
N ALA A 79 -0.13 -21.16 -1.82
CA ALA A 79 1.30 -21.09 -1.55
C ALA A 79 1.79 -22.40 -0.94
N ASN A 80 3.08 -22.64 -0.97
CA ASN A 80 3.70 -23.73 -0.21
C ASN A 80 4.77 -23.15 0.71
N TYR A 81 4.92 -23.74 1.88
CA TYR A 81 5.88 -23.31 2.91
C TYR A 81 6.73 -24.47 3.38
N ILE A 82 8.03 -24.22 3.59
CA ILE A 82 8.94 -25.12 4.27
C ILE A 82 9.46 -24.40 5.52
N LYS A 83 9.04 -24.89 6.70
CA LYS A 83 9.39 -24.26 7.99
C LYS A 83 9.16 -22.75 8.02
N GLY A 84 8.00 -22.31 7.57
CA GLY A 84 7.59 -20.90 7.54
C GLY A 84 8.11 -20.09 6.36
N THR A 85 9.01 -20.62 5.57
CA THR A 85 9.60 -19.95 4.41
C THR A 85 8.81 -20.31 3.15
N PRO A 86 8.36 -19.34 2.34
CA PRO A 86 7.72 -19.63 1.06
C PRO A 86 8.65 -20.40 0.13
N GLU A 87 8.10 -21.43 -0.55
CA GLU A 87 8.83 -22.28 -1.46
C GLU A 87 7.96 -22.71 -2.64
N GLY A 88 8.50 -22.65 -3.87
CA GLY A 88 7.79 -22.99 -5.10
C GLY A 88 6.75 -21.94 -5.50
N GLU A 89 5.78 -22.37 -6.27
CA GLU A 89 4.78 -21.48 -6.86
C GLU A 89 3.81 -20.90 -5.82
N GLN A 90 3.60 -19.59 -5.89
CA GLN A 90 2.50 -18.89 -5.24
C GLN A 90 1.60 -18.25 -6.30
N ILE A 91 0.30 -18.51 -6.20
CA ILE A 91 -0.66 -18.04 -7.18
C ILE A 91 -1.87 -17.43 -6.46
N THR A 92 -2.24 -16.23 -6.84
CA THR A 92 -3.45 -15.55 -6.37
C THR A 92 -4.51 -15.58 -7.46
N TYR A 93 -5.74 -15.94 -7.07
CA TYR A 93 -6.91 -16.04 -7.96
C TYR A 93 -8.04 -15.15 -7.49
N VAL A 94 -8.94 -14.78 -8.40
CA VAL A 94 -10.24 -14.19 -8.05
C VAL A 94 -11.08 -15.20 -7.27
N PHE A 95 -11.73 -14.76 -6.20
CA PHE A 95 -12.65 -15.55 -5.38
C PHE A 95 -13.99 -14.79 -5.20
N PRO A 96 -15.19 -15.45 -5.15
CA PRO A 96 -15.40 -16.87 -5.32
C PRO A 96 -15.28 -17.32 -6.78
N GLY A 97 -14.86 -18.57 -6.99
CA GLY A 97 -14.79 -19.19 -8.29
C GLY A 97 -13.73 -20.27 -8.41
N PRO A 98 -13.68 -20.98 -9.53
CA PRO A 98 -12.67 -22.01 -9.77
C PRO A 98 -11.27 -21.39 -9.85
N MET A 99 -10.27 -22.15 -9.41
CA MET A 99 -8.86 -21.80 -9.54
C MET A 99 -8.36 -22.22 -10.91
N ASP A 100 -8.71 -21.46 -11.93
CA ASP A 100 -8.24 -21.65 -13.30
C ASP A 100 -7.35 -20.47 -13.75
N ASN A 101 -6.60 -20.69 -14.83
CA ASN A 101 -5.68 -19.68 -15.35
C ASN A 101 -6.38 -18.39 -15.83
N ASN A 102 -7.68 -18.45 -16.14
CA ASN A 102 -8.47 -17.30 -16.57
C ASN A 102 -8.89 -16.40 -15.41
N LYS A 103 -8.58 -16.80 -14.15
CA LYS A 103 -8.89 -16.03 -12.93
C LYS A 103 -7.64 -15.72 -12.10
N ARG A 104 -6.46 -15.99 -12.65
CA ARG A 104 -5.20 -15.67 -12.00
C ARG A 104 -5.01 -14.16 -11.95
N LEU A 105 -4.67 -13.65 -10.76
CA LEU A 105 -4.33 -12.23 -10.53
C LEU A 105 -2.84 -12.03 -10.34
N GLU A 106 -2.14 -13.05 -9.83
CA GLU A 106 -0.71 -12.96 -9.57
C GLU A 106 -0.08 -14.35 -9.63
N TYR A 107 1.13 -14.40 -10.14
CA TYR A 107 1.99 -15.58 -10.10
C TYR A 107 3.39 -15.17 -9.72
N ILE A 108 4.00 -15.88 -8.79
CA ILE A 108 5.37 -15.70 -8.38
C ILE A 108 5.94 -17.06 -7.93
N ASN A 109 7.21 -17.32 -8.20
CA ASN A 109 7.91 -18.50 -7.71
C ASN A 109 8.94 -18.11 -6.67
N TYR A 110 9.12 -18.95 -5.64
CA TYR A 110 10.03 -18.73 -4.54
C TYR A 110 11.04 -19.86 -4.43
N GLU A 111 12.28 -19.50 -4.12
CA GLU A 111 13.32 -20.40 -3.65
C GLU A 111 13.92 -19.84 -2.36
N ASN A 112 13.90 -20.64 -1.27
CA ASN A 112 14.39 -20.21 0.05
C ASN A 112 13.79 -18.86 0.51
N GLY A 113 12.50 -18.64 0.26
CA GLY A 113 11.76 -17.43 0.63
C GLY A 113 12.01 -16.20 -0.24
N LYS A 114 12.81 -16.32 -1.28
CA LYS A 114 13.11 -15.22 -2.21
C LYS A 114 12.42 -15.45 -3.55
N PRO A 115 11.84 -14.40 -4.17
CA PRO A 115 11.31 -14.51 -5.53
C PRO A 115 12.38 -14.87 -6.53
N VAL A 116 12.07 -15.82 -7.43
CA VAL A 116 12.94 -16.23 -8.53
C VAL A 116 12.17 -16.36 -9.83
N GLY A 117 12.87 -16.19 -10.96
CA GLY A 117 12.25 -16.27 -12.26
C GLY A 117 11.17 -15.20 -12.49
N THR A 118 10.09 -15.57 -13.14
CA THR A 118 9.07 -14.61 -13.57
C THR A 118 8.03 -14.37 -12.49
N TRP A 119 7.85 -13.11 -12.09
CA TRP A 119 6.68 -12.64 -11.35
C TRP A 119 5.77 -11.89 -12.30
N THR A 120 4.49 -12.27 -12.36
CA THR A 120 3.50 -11.64 -13.22
C THR A 120 2.25 -11.24 -12.44
N GLN A 121 1.65 -10.12 -12.87
CA GLN A 121 0.36 -9.63 -12.35
C GLN A 121 -0.65 -9.46 -13.48
N TRP A 122 -1.93 -9.62 -13.16
CA TRP A 122 -3.06 -9.43 -14.06
C TRP A 122 -4.12 -8.56 -13.42
N SER A 123 -4.73 -7.69 -14.21
CA SER A 123 -5.88 -6.89 -13.83
C SER A 123 -6.97 -6.99 -14.89
N ARG A 124 -8.18 -6.54 -14.56
CA ARG A 124 -9.29 -6.53 -15.51
C ARG A 124 -9.35 -5.21 -16.25
N ASP A 125 -9.60 -5.28 -17.56
CA ASP A 125 -9.91 -4.11 -18.37
C ASP A 125 -11.40 -3.70 -18.18
N ASN A 126 -11.81 -2.61 -18.84
CA ASN A 126 -13.18 -2.06 -18.78
C ASN A 126 -14.24 -3.05 -19.32
N GLU A 127 -13.83 -4.02 -20.12
CA GLU A 127 -14.69 -5.10 -20.64
C GLU A 127 -14.64 -6.36 -19.76
N ASN A 128 -14.06 -6.24 -18.55
CA ASN A 128 -13.91 -7.34 -17.58
C ASN A 128 -13.01 -8.49 -18.05
N ARG A 129 -12.18 -8.28 -19.07
CA ARG A 129 -11.19 -9.25 -19.55
C ARG A 129 -9.92 -9.18 -18.72
N LEU A 130 -9.34 -10.34 -18.40
CA LEU A 130 -8.08 -10.41 -17.66
C LEU A 130 -6.90 -10.08 -18.59
N ARG A 131 -6.10 -9.10 -18.20
CA ARG A 131 -4.91 -8.64 -18.94
C ARG A 131 -3.67 -8.76 -18.06
N LYS A 132 -2.55 -9.16 -18.65
CA LYS A 132 -1.26 -9.07 -17.96
C LYS A 132 -0.90 -7.60 -17.79
N THR A 133 -0.73 -7.16 -16.55
CA THR A 133 -0.49 -5.76 -16.20
C THR A 133 0.80 -5.53 -15.45
N GLY A 134 1.55 -6.58 -15.12
CA GLY A 134 2.85 -6.44 -14.49
C GLY A 134 3.74 -7.64 -14.78
N GLU A 135 5.03 -7.39 -14.92
CA GLU A 135 6.04 -8.44 -15.09
C GLU A 135 7.42 -7.99 -14.64
N ILE A 136 8.13 -8.89 -13.99
CA ILE A 136 9.56 -8.86 -13.78
C ILE A 136 10.11 -10.27 -13.93
N ILE A 137 11.33 -10.40 -14.40
CA ILE A 137 12.10 -11.64 -14.35
C ILE A 137 13.26 -11.39 -13.41
N PHE A 138 13.31 -12.13 -12.30
CA PHE A 138 14.39 -12.05 -11.34
C PHE A 138 15.52 -12.98 -11.72
N GLU A 139 16.71 -12.39 -11.86
CA GLU A 139 18.00 -13.09 -11.99
C GLU A 139 18.86 -12.66 -10.79
N GLU A 140 19.11 -13.57 -9.84
CA GLU A 140 19.88 -13.31 -8.61
C GLU A 140 19.40 -12.07 -7.81
N GLY A 141 18.08 -11.83 -7.80
CA GLY A 141 17.46 -10.70 -7.07
C GLY A 141 17.42 -9.37 -7.84
N ALA A 142 17.97 -9.34 -9.05
CA ALA A 142 17.89 -8.21 -9.94
C ALA A 142 16.84 -8.44 -11.04
N GLY A 143 16.30 -7.37 -11.60
CA GLY A 143 15.36 -7.45 -12.72
C GLY A 143 14.73 -6.10 -13.04
N ARG A 144 14.03 -6.03 -14.15
CA ARG A 144 13.33 -4.83 -14.57
C ARG A 144 11.83 -5.04 -14.54
N TRP A 145 11.14 -4.30 -13.66
CA TRP A 145 9.68 -4.24 -13.58
C TRP A 145 9.10 -3.42 -14.72
N ARG A 146 8.02 -3.92 -15.31
CA ARG A 146 7.14 -3.18 -16.21
C ARG A 146 5.70 -3.41 -15.81
N GLU A 147 4.93 -2.33 -15.78
CA GLU A 147 3.50 -2.32 -15.50
C GLU A 147 2.77 -1.67 -16.66
N TRP A 148 1.65 -2.27 -17.08
CA TRP A 148 0.82 -1.82 -18.19
C TRP A 148 -0.57 -1.44 -17.72
N ASP A 149 -1.15 -0.43 -18.33
CA ASP A 149 -2.58 -0.14 -18.19
C ASP A 149 -3.39 -1.29 -18.80
N PRO A 150 -4.41 -1.83 -18.11
CA PRO A 150 -5.17 -2.99 -18.59
C PRO A 150 -6.02 -2.70 -19.84
N ASN A 151 -6.38 -1.44 -20.09
CA ASN A 151 -7.23 -1.05 -21.23
C ASN A 151 -6.42 -0.73 -22.47
N THR A 152 -5.35 0.03 -22.32
CA THR A 152 -4.51 0.49 -23.46
C THR A 152 -3.31 -0.40 -23.73
N LEU A 153 -2.86 -1.19 -22.74
CA LEU A 153 -1.64 -1.99 -22.76
C LEU A 153 -0.37 -1.15 -22.94
N VAL A 154 -0.43 0.12 -22.64
CA VAL A 154 0.71 1.03 -22.57
C VAL A 154 1.45 0.83 -21.26
N VAL A 155 2.78 0.98 -21.27
CA VAL A 155 3.58 0.96 -20.03
C VAL A 155 3.26 2.20 -19.20
N VAL A 156 2.75 1.98 -17.98
CA VAL A 156 2.40 3.06 -17.06
C VAL A 156 3.37 3.18 -15.88
N ARG A 157 4.23 2.18 -15.67
CA ARG A 157 5.29 2.24 -14.66
C ARG A 157 6.45 1.32 -15.03
N ALA A 158 7.68 1.78 -14.83
CA ALA A 158 8.87 0.95 -14.98
C ALA A 158 10.00 1.40 -14.05
N GLY A 159 10.86 0.44 -13.69
CA GLY A 159 12.05 0.67 -12.89
C GLY A 159 12.77 -0.64 -12.61
N ASP A 160 13.92 -0.55 -11.99
CA ASP A 160 14.76 -1.69 -11.74
C ASP A 160 14.62 -2.18 -10.28
N TYR A 161 14.87 -3.47 -10.08
CA TYR A 161 15.04 -4.12 -8.79
C TYR A 161 16.48 -4.60 -8.66
N GLU A 162 17.01 -4.50 -7.47
CA GLU A 162 18.30 -5.04 -7.05
C GLU A 162 18.16 -5.60 -5.62
N ASN A 163 18.67 -6.78 -5.36
CA ASN A 163 18.47 -7.47 -4.09
C ASN A 163 16.98 -7.60 -3.69
N TRP A 164 16.09 -7.81 -4.67
CA TRP A 164 14.61 -7.89 -4.52
C TRP A 164 13.94 -6.60 -4.07
N GLU A 165 14.65 -5.48 -4.05
CA GLU A 165 14.14 -4.16 -3.68
C GLU A 165 14.20 -3.19 -4.86
N ARG A 166 13.33 -2.19 -4.87
CA ARG A 166 13.37 -1.15 -5.90
C ARG A 166 14.70 -0.42 -5.85
N SER A 167 15.34 -0.25 -7.02
CA SER A 167 16.63 0.41 -7.18
C SER A 167 16.63 1.32 -8.40
N GLY A 168 17.51 2.34 -8.37
CA GLY A 168 17.70 3.25 -9.49
C GLY A 168 16.48 4.09 -9.86
N LEU A 169 16.44 4.54 -11.10
CA LEU A 169 15.42 5.45 -11.60
C LEU A 169 14.11 4.72 -11.89
N TRP A 170 13.05 5.20 -11.24
CA TRP A 170 11.67 4.77 -11.50
C TRP A 170 10.87 5.87 -12.16
N LYS A 171 10.06 5.47 -13.14
CA LYS A 171 9.18 6.38 -13.90
C LYS A 171 7.77 5.85 -13.94
N SER A 172 6.79 6.77 -13.98
CA SER A 172 5.41 6.44 -14.29
C SER A 172 4.84 7.36 -15.35
N TRP A 173 3.97 6.81 -16.17
CA TRP A 173 3.28 7.48 -17.29
C TRP A 173 1.77 7.30 -17.13
N ASP A 174 1.02 8.17 -17.74
CA ASP A 174 -0.42 7.96 -17.94
C ASP A 174 -0.69 7.03 -19.16
N PRO A 175 -1.94 6.62 -19.38
CA PRO A 175 -2.30 5.81 -20.54
C PRO A 175 -2.11 6.49 -21.90
N GLN A 176 -1.81 7.79 -21.95
CA GLN A 176 -1.45 8.58 -23.14
C GLN A 176 0.06 8.70 -23.32
N GLU A 177 0.86 7.94 -22.56
CA GLU A 177 2.34 7.92 -22.57
C GLU A 177 2.99 9.23 -22.09
N VAL A 178 2.23 10.10 -21.42
CA VAL A 178 2.77 11.33 -20.81
C VAL A 178 3.44 10.98 -19.49
N LEU A 179 4.67 11.46 -19.27
CA LEU A 179 5.39 11.24 -18.00
C LEU A 179 4.64 11.92 -16.85
N VAL A 180 4.29 11.13 -15.84
CA VAL A 180 3.55 11.58 -14.65
C VAL A 180 4.49 11.80 -13.45
N SER A 181 5.48 10.91 -13.29
CA SER A 181 6.46 11.08 -12.20
C SER A 181 7.75 10.35 -12.47
N GLU A 182 8.83 10.83 -11.85
CA GLU A 182 10.12 10.14 -11.81
C GLU A 182 10.88 10.44 -10.52
N GLY A 183 11.74 9.51 -10.12
CA GLY A 183 12.62 9.64 -8.97
C GLY A 183 13.41 8.37 -8.74
N GLU A 184 14.33 8.41 -7.79
CA GLU A 184 15.23 7.30 -7.51
C GLU A 184 14.83 6.53 -6.25
N TYR A 185 15.09 5.22 -6.30
CA TYR A 185 15.05 4.33 -5.15
C TYR A 185 16.44 3.79 -4.84
N VAL A 186 16.74 3.63 -3.55
CA VAL A 186 17.87 2.90 -3.02
C VAL A 186 17.35 1.98 -1.93
N GLU A 187 17.64 0.67 -2.03
CA GLU A 187 17.19 -0.34 -1.05
C GLU A 187 15.68 -0.19 -0.73
N GLY A 188 14.86 -0.11 -1.77
CA GLY A 188 13.40 0.01 -1.67
C GLY A 188 12.86 1.37 -1.23
N ASN A 189 13.71 2.30 -0.81
CA ASN A 189 13.34 3.62 -0.28
C ASN A 189 13.53 4.72 -1.32
N LYS A 190 12.60 5.68 -1.35
CA LYS A 190 12.76 6.90 -2.15
C LYS A 190 13.95 7.70 -1.65
N VAL A 191 14.79 8.17 -2.59
CA VAL A 191 15.94 9.05 -2.28
C VAL A 191 15.99 10.24 -3.23
N GLY A 192 16.65 11.31 -2.77
CA GLY A 192 16.85 12.49 -3.59
C GLY A 192 15.56 13.17 -4.04
N LYS A 193 15.63 13.78 -5.18
CA LYS A 193 14.53 14.55 -5.75
C LYS A 193 13.56 13.64 -6.50
N TRP A 194 12.28 13.75 -6.16
CA TRP A 194 11.15 13.20 -6.88
C TRP A 194 10.38 14.32 -7.57
N THR A 195 10.07 14.15 -8.83
CA THR A 195 9.34 15.11 -9.65
C THR A 195 8.02 14.49 -10.11
N TRP A 196 6.95 15.23 -9.99
CA TRP A 196 5.65 14.93 -10.58
C TRP A 196 5.34 15.97 -11.64
N TYR A 197 4.76 15.52 -12.75
CA TYR A 197 4.42 16.34 -13.88
C TYR A 197 2.92 16.58 -13.92
N LYS A 198 2.50 17.70 -14.43
CA LYS A 198 1.11 18.05 -14.64
C LYS A 198 0.89 18.19 -16.14
N GLU A 199 -0.24 17.69 -16.63
CA GLU A 199 -0.59 17.77 -18.05
C GLU A 199 -0.46 19.21 -18.56
N GLY A 200 0.29 19.37 -19.65
CA GLY A 200 0.55 20.69 -20.28
C GLY A 200 1.59 21.56 -19.56
N GLU A 201 2.25 21.07 -18.50
CA GLU A 201 3.29 21.81 -17.76
C GLU A 201 4.62 21.03 -17.77
N ASP A 202 5.76 21.73 -17.85
CA ASP A 202 7.09 21.10 -17.78
C ASP A 202 7.34 20.40 -16.44
N LYS A 203 6.73 20.91 -15.35
CA LYS A 203 6.79 20.33 -13.99
C LYS A 203 5.54 20.71 -13.21
N GLY A 204 5.05 19.76 -12.40
CA GLY A 204 3.96 19.99 -11.45
C GLY A 204 4.48 20.35 -10.07
N TRP A 205 5.18 19.44 -9.40
CA TRP A 205 5.74 19.65 -8.05
C TRP A 205 6.95 18.75 -7.81
N GLU A 206 7.73 19.12 -6.81
CA GLU A 206 8.96 18.41 -6.42
C GLU A 206 8.98 18.15 -4.91
N GLU A 207 9.43 16.97 -4.54
CA GLU A 207 9.66 16.56 -3.16
C GLU A 207 11.05 15.95 -3.06
N ASN A 208 11.70 16.10 -1.91
CA ASN A 208 12.99 15.48 -1.67
C ASN A 208 12.87 14.48 -0.52
N TYR A 209 13.58 13.38 -0.66
CA TYR A 209 13.57 12.27 0.27
C TYR A 209 14.98 11.87 0.71
N ASN A 210 15.09 11.48 1.97
CA ASN A 210 16.22 10.77 2.53
C ASN A 210 15.72 9.47 3.12
N ASN A 211 16.10 8.33 2.54
CA ASN A 211 15.70 6.99 2.97
C ASN A 211 14.19 6.84 3.21
N GLY A 212 13.38 7.23 2.24
CA GLY A 212 11.91 7.14 2.27
C GLY A 212 11.20 8.26 3.05
N VAL A 213 11.93 9.11 3.76
CA VAL A 213 11.39 10.19 4.59
C VAL A 213 11.58 11.53 3.89
N LEU A 214 10.56 12.41 3.91
CA LEU A 214 10.67 13.78 3.37
C LEU A 214 11.82 14.52 4.04
N HIS A 215 12.76 15.02 3.24
CA HIS A 215 13.95 15.72 3.70
C HIS A 215 14.45 16.72 2.66
N GLY A 216 14.73 17.95 3.05
CA GLY A 216 15.16 19.02 2.14
C GLY A 216 13.99 19.80 1.56
N LYS A 217 14.19 20.39 0.39
CA LYS A 217 13.21 21.26 -0.27
C LYS A 217 11.93 20.50 -0.64
N PHE A 218 10.82 21.16 -0.42
CA PHE A 218 9.49 20.68 -0.72
C PHE A 218 8.72 21.77 -1.47
N ASN A 219 8.13 21.39 -2.60
CA ASN A 219 7.24 22.24 -3.38
C ASN A 219 6.11 21.36 -3.92
N ASN A 220 4.96 21.39 -3.27
CA ASN A 220 3.80 20.67 -3.74
C ASN A 220 2.56 21.57 -3.68
N LEU A 221 2.16 22.05 -4.84
CA LEU A 221 0.99 22.91 -5.03
C LEU A 221 -0.18 22.19 -5.70
N SER A 222 -0.10 20.86 -5.86
CA SER A 222 -1.18 20.06 -6.43
C SER A 222 -2.48 20.24 -5.66
N PRO A 223 -3.64 20.43 -6.32
CA PRO A 223 -4.93 20.51 -5.66
C PRO A 223 -5.29 19.21 -4.91
N TYR A 224 -4.67 18.10 -5.26
CA TYR A 224 -4.87 16.80 -4.62
C TYR A 224 -3.82 16.49 -3.54
N ALA A 225 -2.87 17.39 -3.28
CA ALA A 225 -1.83 17.19 -2.29
C ALA A 225 -2.39 17.14 -0.88
N LYS A 226 -1.93 16.15 -0.10
CA LYS A 226 -2.21 16.07 1.34
C LYS A 226 -1.57 17.23 2.12
N ILE A 227 -0.36 17.63 1.69
CA ILE A 227 0.35 18.81 2.19
C ILE A 227 0.55 19.70 0.98
N ARG A 228 -0.02 20.91 1.04
CA ARG A 228 0.07 21.90 -0.04
C ARG A 228 0.86 23.10 0.42
N GLY A 229 2.03 23.30 -0.18
CA GLY A 229 2.91 24.40 0.24
C GLY A 229 4.30 24.32 -0.34
N VAL A 230 5.08 25.32 0.02
CA VAL A 230 6.49 25.44 -0.33
C VAL A 230 7.28 25.63 0.97
N GLY A 231 8.34 24.88 1.14
CA GLY A 231 9.16 24.95 2.36
C GLY A 231 10.25 23.89 2.38
N SER A 232 10.59 23.43 3.56
CA SER A 232 11.57 22.36 3.75
C SER A 232 11.16 21.39 4.84
N PHE A 233 11.59 20.14 4.69
CA PHE A 233 11.50 19.11 5.71
C PHE A 233 12.88 18.73 6.24
N SER A 234 12.93 18.33 7.49
CA SER A 234 14.06 17.63 8.10
C SER A 234 13.52 16.41 8.82
N GLU A 235 13.94 15.22 8.40
CA GLU A 235 13.50 13.93 8.96
C GLU A 235 11.96 13.85 9.10
N GLY A 236 11.23 14.20 8.04
CA GLY A 236 9.77 14.12 7.97
C GLY A 236 9.01 15.25 8.67
N VAL A 237 9.69 16.18 9.33
CA VAL A 237 9.05 17.32 10.02
C VAL A 237 9.35 18.64 9.33
N LYS A 238 8.34 19.51 9.26
CA LYS A 238 8.48 20.85 8.67
C LYS A 238 9.54 21.67 9.43
N THR A 239 10.41 22.37 8.68
CA THR A 239 11.45 23.23 9.21
C THR A 239 11.66 24.46 8.33
N GLY A 240 12.19 25.56 8.93
CA GLY A 240 12.45 26.81 8.22
C GLY A 240 11.18 27.53 7.75
N GLU A 241 11.33 28.40 6.77
CA GLU A 241 10.24 29.21 6.25
C GLU A 241 9.30 28.33 5.39
N TRP A 242 7.98 28.57 5.56
CA TRP A 242 6.91 27.88 4.85
C TRP A 242 5.89 28.85 4.31
N GLU A 243 5.40 28.55 3.12
CA GLU A 243 4.19 29.10 2.53
C GLU A 243 3.19 27.97 2.36
N GLU A 244 1.99 28.13 2.91
CA GLU A 244 0.91 27.15 2.80
C GLU A 244 -0.22 27.72 1.94
N TYR A 245 -0.87 26.86 1.18
CA TYR A 245 -1.86 27.24 0.18
C TYR A 245 -3.16 26.44 0.36
N TYR A 246 -4.27 27.01 -0.09
CA TYR A 246 -5.54 26.32 -0.27
C TYR A 246 -6.03 26.48 -1.71
N SER A 247 -6.96 25.61 -2.14
CA SER A 247 -7.68 25.79 -3.41
C SER A 247 -8.95 26.57 -3.14
N SER A 248 -9.16 27.65 -3.87
CA SER A 248 -10.43 28.35 -3.90
C SER A 248 -11.46 27.58 -4.72
N ALA A 249 -12.71 28.05 -4.68
CA ALA A 249 -13.84 27.40 -5.34
C ALA A 249 -13.70 27.31 -6.87
N ASP A 250 -12.95 28.21 -7.48
CA ASP A 250 -12.62 28.22 -8.92
C ASP A 250 -11.40 27.37 -9.29
N GLY A 251 -10.78 26.70 -8.29
CA GLY A 251 -9.59 25.86 -8.47
C GLY A 251 -8.28 26.61 -8.45
N SER A 252 -8.28 27.94 -8.28
CA SER A 252 -7.05 28.71 -8.11
C SER A 252 -6.37 28.37 -6.78
N LEU A 253 -5.03 28.53 -6.73
CA LEU A 253 -4.26 28.35 -5.51
C LEU A 253 -3.98 29.71 -4.88
N GLU A 254 -4.42 29.85 -3.63
CA GLU A 254 -4.21 31.05 -2.86
C GLU A 254 -3.39 30.75 -1.63
N ARG A 255 -2.47 31.67 -1.30
CA ARG A 255 -1.67 31.55 -0.08
C ARG A 255 -2.57 31.72 1.13
N SER A 256 -2.59 30.73 2.01
CA SER A 256 -3.37 30.76 3.25
C SER A 256 -2.59 31.37 4.40
N GLN A 257 -1.32 31.01 4.51
CA GLN A 257 -0.46 31.49 5.59
C GLN A 257 1.02 31.30 5.26
N SER A 258 1.87 32.07 5.91
CA SER A 258 3.32 31.89 5.85
C SER A 258 4.01 32.21 7.18
N GLY A 259 5.13 31.56 7.44
CA GLY A 259 5.92 31.73 8.65
C GLY A 259 6.90 30.58 8.85
N ALA A 260 7.57 30.56 9.97
CA ALA A 260 8.61 29.57 10.24
C ALA A 260 8.11 28.38 11.05
N TYR A 261 8.65 27.20 10.71
CA TYR A 261 8.54 25.98 11.51
C TYR A 261 9.88 25.63 12.16
N GLN A 262 9.83 25.15 13.39
CA GLN A 262 10.93 24.52 14.08
C GLN A 262 10.45 23.23 14.73
N PHE A 263 11.10 22.10 14.43
CA PHE A 263 10.71 20.77 14.91
C PHE A 263 9.22 20.45 14.63
N GLY A 264 8.71 20.81 13.47
CA GLY A 264 7.31 20.58 13.07
C GLY A 264 6.28 21.50 13.74
N LYS A 265 6.70 22.45 14.57
CA LYS A 265 5.81 23.40 15.25
C LYS A 265 5.99 24.81 14.68
N LYS A 266 4.90 25.54 14.54
CA LYS A 266 4.92 26.95 14.15
C LYS A 266 5.64 27.78 15.21
N VAL A 267 6.57 28.66 14.78
CA VAL A 267 7.33 29.54 15.65
C VAL A 267 7.34 30.94 15.07
N GLY A 268 7.58 31.94 15.93
CA GLY A 268 7.64 33.34 15.50
C GLY A 268 6.31 33.91 15.01
N ILE A 269 6.42 34.88 14.12
CA ILE A 269 5.24 35.60 13.54
C ILE A 269 4.76 34.83 12.32
N TRP A 270 3.45 34.60 12.25
CA TRP A 270 2.77 34.01 11.10
C TRP A 270 1.87 35.05 10.44
N SER A 271 2.01 35.18 9.12
CA SER A 271 1.12 35.97 8.29
C SER A 271 -0.05 35.10 7.83
N LEU A 272 -1.26 35.56 8.05
CA LEU A 272 -2.49 34.94 7.57
C LEU A 272 -3.02 35.75 6.38
N TYR A 273 -3.37 35.09 5.31
CA TYR A 273 -3.94 35.68 4.10
C TYR A 273 -5.43 35.34 4.05
N CYS A 274 -6.28 36.33 4.32
CA CYS A 274 -7.73 36.18 4.24
C CYS A 274 -8.19 36.50 2.82
N LEU A 275 -9.09 35.68 2.28
CA LEU A 275 -9.92 36.10 1.14
C LEU A 275 -10.76 37.28 1.60
N LEU A 276 -10.49 38.46 1.08
CA LEU A 276 -11.48 39.52 1.07
C LEU A 276 -12.55 39.10 0.05
N TYR A 277 -13.60 38.45 0.51
CA TYR A 277 -14.86 38.43 -0.23
C TYR A 277 -15.31 39.89 -0.29
N THR A 278 -14.97 40.57 -1.37
CA THR A 278 -15.71 41.74 -1.79
C THR A 278 -17.02 41.29 -2.42
N SER A 279 -17.91 40.78 -1.60
CA SER A 279 -19.36 40.89 -1.90
C SER A 279 -19.61 42.38 -1.96
N PRO A 280 -20.06 42.94 -3.09
CA PRO A 280 -20.49 44.33 -3.12
C PRO A 280 -21.51 44.52 -2.00
N SER A 281 -21.22 45.40 -1.09
CA SER A 281 -22.17 45.75 -0.02
C SER A 281 -23.45 46.21 -0.68
N PRO A 282 -24.64 45.80 -0.18
CA PRO A 282 -25.90 46.33 -0.68
C PRO A 282 -25.99 47.87 -0.67
N ARG A 283 -25.05 48.56 -0.01
CA ARG A 283 -24.89 50.03 -0.05
C ARG A 283 -24.20 50.54 -1.31
N ASP A 284 -23.41 49.75 -1.99
CA ASP A 284 -22.69 50.16 -3.21
C ASP A 284 -23.58 50.11 -4.43
N GLU A 285 -24.66 49.27 -4.43
CA GLU A 285 -25.69 49.25 -5.47
C GLU A 285 -26.65 50.46 -5.36
N ALA A 286 -26.76 51.08 -4.20
CA ALA A 286 -27.66 52.23 -3.99
C ALA A 286 -27.10 53.57 -4.47
N LEU A 287 -25.81 53.65 -4.79
CA LEU A 287 -25.14 54.87 -5.28
C LEU A 287 -24.92 54.89 -6.80
N ALA A 288 -25.35 53.82 -7.51
CA ALA A 288 -25.26 53.74 -8.97
C ALA A 288 -26.61 53.94 -9.69
N ARG A 289 -27.62 54.58 -9.03
CA ARG A 289 -28.89 54.99 -9.63
C ARG A 289 -29.04 56.48 -9.61
#